data_a102cb134f30d839d1a52393d781fe31
#
_entry.id   a102cb134f30d839d1a52393d781fe31
#
_cell.length_a   1.000
_cell.length_b   1.000
_cell.length_c   1.000
_cell.angle_alpha   90.00
_cell.angle_beta   90.00
_cell.angle_gamma   90.00
#
_symmetry.space_group_name_H-M   'P 1'
#
loop_
_entity.id
_entity.type
_entity.pdbx_description
1 polymer ?
#
loop_
_entity_poly.entity_id
_entity_poly.type
_entity_poly.pdbx_seq_one_letter_code
_entity_poly.pdbx_strand_id
1 'polypeptide(L)'
;MNSAGTSSWTRSGSLALILALYVIAVTGALVIASIIGTEHPVKGLIWGYGASVAFLYIASQIVGNGSTFDAWWSVMPPSFAIWFCFVLDDPGQFSGADLRRLAVAVCATLWGIRLTANWAIGWTGLDHEDWRYRMLYETAPMPRWAVSFTSVHLFPLIVVTLGSIPMAVIASHSGRSFGVLDVLAVVIALTGVAAVCRS
;
A
#
# COMPACT_ATOMS: atom_id res chain seq x y z
N MET A 1 31.08 -25.00 14.17
CA MET A 1 31.73 -23.71 13.88
C MET A 1 31.29 -23.25 12.52
N ASN A 2 30.23 -22.49 12.45
CA ASN A 2 29.76 -21.85 11.22
C ASN A 2 29.80 -20.35 11.44
N SER A 3 30.83 -19.71 10.90
CA SER A 3 30.90 -18.27 10.75
C SER A 3 29.91 -17.85 9.62
N ALA A 4 28.64 -17.76 9.94
CA ALA A 4 27.71 -17.05 9.11
C ALA A 4 28.12 -15.57 9.13
N GLY A 5 28.59 -15.06 8.00
CA GLY A 5 28.89 -13.65 7.83
C GLY A 5 27.64 -12.84 8.17
N THR A 6 27.64 -12.17 9.28
CA THR A 6 26.61 -11.23 9.68
C THR A 6 26.75 -10.01 8.79
N SER A 7 26.00 -9.95 7.70
CA SER A 7 25.71 -8.66 7.09
C SER A 7 24.79 -7.92 8.05
N SER A 8 25.37 -7.16 8.99
CA SER A 8 24.60 -6.31 9.86
C SER A 8 24.03 -5.16 9.02
N TRP A 9 22.75 -5.22 8.71
CA TRP A 9 22.04 -4.15 8.05
C TRP A 9 22.01 -2.94 8.98
N THR A 10 22.59 -1.82 8.56
CA THR A 10 22.34 -0.57 9.28
C THR A 10 20.89 -0.17 9.08
N ARG A 11 20.27 0.50 10.07
CA ARG A 11 18.89 0.98 9.95
C ARG A 11 18.71 1.88 8.71
N SER A 12 19.66 2.76 8.44
CA SER A 12 19.61 3.64 7.24
C SER A 12 19.73 2.86 5.94
N GLY A 13 20.59 1.84 5.86
CA GLY A 13 20.68 0.96 4.71
C GLY A 13 19.40 0.16 4.49
N SER A 14 18.81 -0.34 5.56
CA SER A 14 17.51 -1.03 5.52
C SER A 14 16.39 -0.14 5.00
N LEU A 15 16.27 1.10 5.50
CA LEU A 15 15.28 2.07 5.03
C LEU A 15 15.50 2.46 3.57
N ALA A 16 16.76 2.62 3.14
CA ALA A 16 17.09 2.93 1.75
C ALA A 16 16.68 1.77 0.82
N LEU A 17 16.93 0.52 1.22
CA LEU A 17 16.47 -0.64 0.45
C LEU A 17 14.94 -0.70 0.37
N ILE A 18 14.24 -0.54 1.48
CA ILE A 18 12.77 -0.53 1.50
C ILE A 18 12.23 0.57 0.59
N LEU A 19 12.78 1.78 0.67
CA LEU A 19 12.39 2.89 -0.22
C LEU A 19 12.59 2.52 -1.70
N ALA A 20 13.74 1.96 -2.05
CA ALA A 20 14.00 1.54 -3.44
C ALA A 20 13.02 0.46 -3.90
N LEU A 21 12.76 -0.56 -3.09
CA LEU A 21 11.79 -1.62 -3.38
C LEU A 21 10.38 -1.04 -3.59
N TYR A 22 9.97 -0.09 -2.77
CA TYR A 22 8.64 0.51 -2.87
C TYR A 22 8.52 1.46 -4.06
N VAL A 23 9.55 2.22 -4.41
CA VAL A 23 9.55 3.02 -5.64
C VAL A 23 9.35 2.11 -6.85
N ILE A 24 10.08 0.99 -6.93
CA ILE A 24 9.93 0.02 -8.01
C ILE A 24 8.52 -0.60 -8.01
N ALA A 25 8.04 -1.05 -6.85
CA ALA A 25 6.74 -1.69 -6.70
C ALA A 25 5.58 -0.75 -7.10
N VAL A 26 5.60 0.49 -6.62
CA VAL A 26 4.58 1.51 -6.94
C VAL A 26 4.64 1.86 -8.42
N THR A 27 5.83 2.16 -8.96
CA THR A 27 5.98 2.49 -10.37
C THR A 27 5.48 1.35 -11.26
N GLY A 28 5.90 0.11 -10.99
CA GLY A 28 5.46 -1.06 -11.75
C GLY A 28 3.95 -1.28 -11.65
N ALA A 29 3.37 -1.12 -10.45
CA ALA A 29 1.93 -1.24 -10.23
C ALA A 29 1.14 -0.19 -11.02
N LEU A 30 1.58 1.07 -11.00
CA LEU A 30 0.90 2.17 -11.70
C LEU A 30 1.05 2.04 -13.23
N VAL A 31 2.20 1.58 -13.73
CA VAL A 31 2.39 1.27 -15.17
C VAL A 31 1.41 0.17 -15.60
N ILE A 32 1.33 -0.93 -14.85
CA ILE A 32 0.40 -2.02 -15.16
C ILE A 32 -1.05 -1.52 -15.09
N ALA A 33 -1.39 -0.75 -14.08
CA ALA A 33 -2.72 -0.15 -13.93
C ALA A 33 -3.05 0.79 -15.11
N SER A 34 -2.10 1.57 -15.60
CA SER A 34 -2.28 2.47 -16.74
C SER A 34 -2.49 1.72 -18.07
N ILE A 35 -1.88 0.54 -18.21
CA ILE A 35 -2.07 -0.28 -19.41
C ILE A 35 -3.43 -0.99 -19.40
N ILE A 36 -3.86 -1.49 -18.24
CA ILE A 36 -5.04 -2.37 -18.13
C ILE A 36 -6.29 -1.58 -17.68
N GLY A 37 -6.08 -0.52 -16.89
CA GLY A 37 -7.09 0.11 -16.06
C GLY A 37 -7.79 1.32 -16.66
N THR A 38 -7.39 1.81 -17.84
CA THR A 38 -8.01 3.00 -18.47
C THR A 38 -9.52 2.84 -18.71
N GLU A 39 -9.94 1.67 -19.19
CA GLU A 39 -11.36 1.36 -19.37
C GLU A 39 -11.99 0.69 -18.13
N HIS A 40 -11.19 0.09 -17.27
CA HIS A 40 -11.64 -0.71 -16.12
C HIS A 40 -10.78 -0.43 -14.88
N PRO A 41 -11.00 0.70 -14.16
CA PRO A 41 -10.18 1.12 -13.02
C PRO A 41 -10.01 0.05 -11.94
N VAL A 42 -11.07 -0.72 -11.65
CA VAL A 42 -11.00 -1.83 -10.69
C VAL A 42 -10.04 -2.94 -11.14
N LYS A 43 -10.03 -3.25 -12.46
CA LYS A 43 -9.05 -4.23 -13.00
C LYS A 43 -7.62 -3.70 -12.87
N GLY A 44 -7.41 -2.42 -13.21
CA GLY A 44 -6.11 -1.76 -13.05
C GLY A 44 -5.59 -1.85 -11.61
N LEU A 45 -6.46 -1.56 -10.65
CA LEU A 45 -6.17 -1.66 -9.22
C LEU A 45 -5.79 -3.10 -8.82
N ILE A 46 -6.59 -4.09 -9.20
CA ILE A 46 -6.34 -5.50 -8.86
C ILE A 46 -4.99 -5.98 -9.41
N TRP A 47 -4.74 -5.74 -10.69
CA TRP A 47 -3.51 -6.18 -11.34
C TRP A 47 -2.29 -5.42 -10.85
N GLY A 48 -2.41 -4.12 -10.61
CA GLY A 48 -1.33 -3.30 -10.05
C GLY A 48 -0.96 -3.74 -8.63
N TYR A 49 -1.95 -3.97 -7.77
CA TYR A 49 -1.70 -4.47 -6.43
C TYR A 49 -1.10 -5.89 -6.47
N GLY A 50 -1.65 -6.77 -7.30
CA GLY A 50 -1.13 -8.13 -7.48
C GLY A 50 0.33 -8.14 -7.91
N ALA A 51 0.70 -7.31 -8.89
CA ALA A 51 2.07 -7.20 -9.37
C ALA A 51 3.03 -6.66 -8.31
N SER A 52 2.62 -5.61 -7.55
CA SER A 52 3.44 -5.06 -6.47
C SER A 52 3.69 -6.08 -5.37
N VAL A 53 2.68 -6.86 -5.00
CA VAL A 53 2.81 -7.91 -3.98
C VAL A 53 3.68 -9.06 -4.48
N ALA A 54 3.53 -9.49 -5.73
CA ALA A 54 4.38 -10.53 -6.32
C ALA A 54 5.85 -10.10 -6.31
N PHE A 55 6.14 -8.86 -6.69
CA PHE A 55 7.49 -8.30 -6.66
C PHE A 55 8.04 -8.26 -5.23
N LEU A 56 7.29 -7.70 -4.28
CA LEU A 56 7.74 -7.57 -2.89
C LEU A 56 7.85 -8.93 -2.18
N TYR A 57 7.00 -9.91 -2.54
CA TYR A 57 7.15 -11.26 -2.07
C TYR A 57 8.50 -11.87 -2.52
N ILE A 58 8.84 -11.75 -3.79
CA ILE A 58 10.13 -12.22 -4.31
C ILE A 58 11.28 -11.50 -3.58
N ALA A 59 11.20 -10.18 -3.43
CA ALA A 59 12.20 -9.40 -2.70
C ALA A 59 12.33 -9.88 -1.24
N SER A 60 11.21 -10.15 -0.55
CA SER A 60 11.22 -10.66 0.82
C SER A 60 11.89 -12.02 0.96
N GLN A 61 11.72 -12.92 -0.05
CA GLN A 61 12.39 -14.22 -0.07
C GLN A 61 13.91 -14.05 -0.27
N ILE A 62 14.33 -13.13 -1.14
CA ILE A 62 15.76 -12.84 -1.42
C ILE A 62 16.43 -12.23 -0.18
N VAL A 63 15.77 -11.28 0.47
CA VAL A 63 16.25 -10.62 1.69
C VAL A 63 16.20 -11.55 2.91
N GLY A 64 15.32 -12.55 2.88
CA GLY A 64 15.07 -13.47 3.99
C GLY A 64 14.26 -12.86 5.14
N ASN A 65 13.50 -11.76 4.88
CA ASN A 65 12.77 -11.02 5.91
C ASN A 65 11.42 -10.52 5.38
N GLY A 66 10.33 -10.98 6.01
CA GLY A 66 8.95 -10.59 5.65
C GLY A 66 8.63 -9.13 5.95
N SER A 67 9.37 -8.49 6.86
CA SER A 67 9.16 -7.08 7.22
C SER A 67 9.49 -6.09 6.10
N THR A 68 10.05 -6.57 4.99
CA THR A 68 10.13 -5.78 3.74
C THR A 68 8.76 -5.37 3.20
N PHE A 69 7.69 -6.01 3.65
CA PHE A 69 6.31 -5.78 3.21
C PHE A 69 5.48 -4.90 4.17
N ASP A 70 5.99 -4.61 5.37
CA ASP A 70 5.20 -4.01 6.46
C ASP A 70 4.54 -2.67 6.12
N ALA A 71 5.18 -1.80 5.36
CA ALA A 71 4.60 -0.51 4.99
C ALA A 71 3.81 -0.52 3.67
N TRP A 72 3.72 -1.66 2.97
CA TRP A 72 3.05 -1.76 1.67
C TRP A 72 1.59 -1.29 1.73
N TRP A 73 0.85 -1.74 2.73
CA TRP A 73 -0.58 -1.45 2.88
C TRP A 73 -0.89 0.01 3.23
N SER A 74 0.09 0.79 3.68
CA SER A 74 -0.05 2.23 3.89
C SER A 74 0.47 3.08 2.72
N VAL A 75 1.25 2.49 1.80
CA VAL A 75 1.82 3.19 0.62
C VAL A 75 0.96 2.99 -0.63
N MET A 76 0.47 1.77 -0.86
CA MET A 76 -0.26 1.46 -2.10
C MET A 76 -1.61 2.16 -2.25
N PRO A 77 -2.51 2.21 -1.25
CA PRO A 77 -3.79 2.89 -1.40
C PRO A 77 -3.66 4.38 -1.74
N PRO A 78 -2.80 5.18 -1.08
CA PRO A 78 -2.53 6.56 -1.50
C PRO A 78 -2.03 6.69 -2.94
N SER A 79 -1.12 5.80 -3.35
CA SER A 79 -0.56 5.82 -4.71
C SER A 79 -1.65 5.65 -5.76
N PHE A 80 -2.59 4.72 -5.54
CA PHE A 80 -3.73 4.53 -6.44
C PHE A 80 -4.76 5.66 -6.34
N ALA A 81 -5.02 6.20 -5.16
CA ALA A 81 -5.92 7.34 -5.01
C ALA A 81 -5.41 8.56 -5.81
N ILE A 82 -4.11 8.81 -5.77
CA ILE A 82 -3.46 9.85 -6.58
C ILE A 82 -3.54 9.49 -8.08
N TRP A 83 -3.25 8.25 -8.47
CA TRP A 83 -3.34 7.80 -9.86
C TRP A 83 -4.74 8.01 -10.44
N PHE A 84 -5.79 7.73 -9.70
CA PHE A 84 -7.17 7.96 -10.12
C PHE A 84 -7.50 9.44 -10.37
N CYS A 85 -6.79 10.38 -9.72
CA CYS A 85 -6.98 11.81 -10.00
C CYS A 85 -6.44 12.23 -11.38
N PHE A 86 -5.39 11.55 -11.88
CA PHE A 86 -4.68 12.01 -13.07
C PHE A 86 -4.97 11.20 -14.33
N VAL A 87 -5.39 9.95 -14.20
CA VAL A 87 -5.49 9.03 -15.36
C VAL A 87 -6.91 8.92 -15.88
N LEU A 88 -7.91 9.23 -15.08
CA LEU A 88 -9.32 9.08 -15.44
C LEU A 88 -10.02 10.41 -15.77
N ASP A 89 -9.29 11.51 -15.83
CA ASP A 89 -9.86 12.82 -16.13
C ASP A 89 -9.85 13.12 -17.63
N ASP A 90 -10.97 13.69 -18.09
CA ASP A 90 -11.04 14.38 -19.36
C ASP A 90 -10.44 15.80 -19.14
N PRO A 91 -9.35 16.21 -19.83
CA PRO A 91 -8.58 17.41 -19.48
C PRO A 91 -9.28 18.74 -19.78
N GLY A 92 -10.61 18.80 -19.73
CA GLY A 92 -11.35 19.99 -20.14
C GLY A 92 -12.14 20.75 -19.07
N GLN A 93 -12.62 20.13 -18.01
CA GLN A 93 -13.47 20.82 -17.02
C GLN A 93 -13.33 20.22 -15.62
N PHE A 94 -12.92 21.03 -14.64
CA PHE A 94 -12.93 20.64 -13.24
C PHE A 94 -14.38 20.48 -12.74
N SER A 95 -14.76 19.28 -12.37
CA SER A 95 -16.11 18.88 -11.97
C SER A 95 -16.20 18.55 -10.47
N GLY A 96 -17.43 18.38 -9.97
CA GLY A 96 -17.66 17.90 -8.60
C GLY A 96 -17.14 16.47 -8.37
N ALA A 97 -16.99 15.68 -9.44
CA ALA A 97 -16.36 14.36 -9.37
C ALA A 97 -14.86 14.47 -9.11
N ASP A 98 -14.18 15.44 -9.73
CA ASP A 98 -12.76 15.68 -9.54
C ASP A 98 -12.45 16.15 -8.12
N LEU A 99 -13.33 17.00 -7.56
CA LEU A 99 -13.22 17.41 -6.15
C LEU A 99 -13.36 16.20 -5.20
N ARG A 100 -14.22 15.23 -5.52
CA ARG A 100 -14.37 14.00 -4.71
C ARG A 100 -13.14 13.11 -4.82
N ARG A 101 -12.58 12.90 -6.01
CA ARG A 101 -11.34 12.15 -6.23
C ARG A 101 -10.18 12.80 -5.48
N LEU A 102 -10.05 14.12 -5.59
CA LEU A 102 -9.03 14.89 -4.87
C LEU A 102 -9.18 14.75 -3.36
N ALA A 103 -10.39 14.83 -2.82
CA ALA A 103 -10.66 14.66 -1.40
C ALA A 103 -10.24 13.26 -0.91
N VAL A 104 -10.56 12.21 -1.68
CA VAL A 104 -10.13 10.83 -1.39
C VAL A 104 -8.61 10.72 -1.43
N ALA A 105 -7.96 11.27 -2.45
CA ALA A 105 -6.52 11.23 -2.59
C ALA A 105 -5.80 11.95 -1.44
N VAL A 106 -6.30 13.12 -1.02
CA VAL A 106 -5.76 13.87 0.12
C VAL A 106 -5.92 13.08 1.42
N CYS A 107 -7.12 12.58 1.70
CA CYS A 107 -7.37 11.80 2.92
C CYS A 107 -6.52 10.53 2.98
N ALA A 108 -6.45 9.77 1.87
CA ALA A 108 -5.65 8.55 1.77
C ALA A 108 -4.16 8.85 1.91
N THR A 109 -3.68 9.97 1.33
CA THR A 109 -2.27 10.38 1.42
C THR A 109 -1.90 10.77 2.85
N LEU A 110 -2.71 11.57 3.53
CA LEU A 110 -2.49 11.96 4.93
C LEU A 110 -2.47 10.72 5.85
N TRP A 111 -3.40 9.79 5.64
CA TRP A 111 -3.44 8.53 6.36
C TRP A 111 -2.18 7.68 6.09
N GLY A 112 -1.80 7.51 4.82
CA GLY A 112 -0.66 6.69 4.42
C GLY A 112 0.68 7.26 4.90
N ILE A 113 0.90 8.57 4.75
CA ILE A 113 2.11 9.25 5.26
C ILE A 113 2.24 9.01 6.76
N ARG A 114 1.13 9.19 7.48
CA ARG A 114 1.14 9.04 8.91
C ARG A 114 1.48 7.63 9.37
N LEU A 115 0.83 6.60 8.80
CA LEU A 115 1.11 5.21 9.16
C LEU A 115 2.52 4.79 8.78
N THR A 116 2.96 5.18 7.58
CA THR A 116 4.33 4.90 7.11
C THR A 116 5.37 5.59 8.00
N ALA A 117 5.11 6.83 8.44
CA ALA A 117 5.99 7.54 9.36
C ALA A 117 6.05 6.85 10.74
N ASN A 118 4.91 6.46 11.30
CA ASN A 118 4.88 5.71 12.57
C ASN A 118 5.66 4.40 12.47
N TRP A 119 5.45 3.64 11.38
CA TRP A 119 6.21 2.43 11.12
C TRP A 119 7.70 2.73 11.00
N ALA A 120 8.10 3.71 10.19
CA ALA A 120 9.49 4.04 9.94
C ALA A 120 10.23 4.52 11.21
N ILE A 121 9.54 5.25 12.10
CA ILE A 121 10.11 5.72 13.37
C ILE A 121 10.38 4.54 14.31
N GLY A 122 9.44 3.60 14.43
CA GLY A 122 9.55 2.45 15.32
C GLY A 122 10.37 1.28 14.76
N TRP A 123 10.63 1.25 13.45
CA TRP A 123 11.28 0.12 12.81
C TRP A 123 12.80 0.13 13.01
N THR A 124 13.35 -0.99 13.45
CA THR A 124 14.76 -1.12 13.83
C THR A 124 15.67 -1.52 12.68
N GLY A 125 15.11 -1.99 11.55
CA GLY A 125 15.87 -2.44 10.38
C GLY A 125 15.67 -3.92 10.06
N LEU A 126 16.33 -4.39 9.00
CA LEU A 126 16.20 -5.76 8.47
C LEU A 126 16.88 -6.83 9.32
N ASP A 127 17.67 -6.47 10.32
CA ASP A 127 18.21 -7.42 11.29
C ASP A 127 17.13 -7.96 12.23
N HIS A 128 15.94 -7.33 12.23
CA HIS A 128 14.79 -7.73 13.02
C HIS A 128 13.60 -8.03 12.11
N GLU A 129 13.03 -9.22 12.25
CA GLU A 129 11.75 -9.58 11.61
C GLU A 129 10.62 -9.47 12.63
N ASP A 130 9.46 -8.97 12.22
CA ASP A 130 8.27 -8.83 13.07
C ASP A 130 7.96 -10.16 13.78
N TRP A 131 7.74 -10.09 15.09
CA TRP A 131 7.47 -11.26 15.92
C TRP A 131 6.24 -12.06 15.47
N ARG A 132 5.25 -11.40 14.86
CA ARG A 132 4.05 -12.04 14.32
C ARG A 132 4.40 -13.00 13.17
N TYR A 133 5.33 -12.61 12.30
CA TYR A 133 5.78 -13.46 11.19
C TYR A 133 6.55 -14.66 11.70
N ARG A 134 7.45 -14.46 12.67
CA ARG A 134 8.19 -15.55 13.31
C ARG A 134 7.24 -16.56 13.96
N MET A 135 6.24 -16.08 14.71
CA MET A 135 5.23 -16.93 15.32
C MET A 135 4.44 -17.72 14.25
N LEU A 136 4.05 -17.09 13.14
CA LEU A 136 3.37 -17.77 12.05
C LEU A 136 4.24 -18.85 11.41
N TYR A 137 5.52 -18.61 11.20
CA TYR A 137 6.45 -19.60 10.64
C TYR A 137 6.69 -20.78 11.56
N GLU A 138 6.68 -20.58 12.87
CA GLU A 138 6.89 -21.63 13.88
C GLU A 138 5.63 -22.49 14.13
N THR A 139 4.45 -21.90 14.00
CA THR A 139 3.20 -22.58 14.36
C THR A 139 2.48 -23.20 13.16
N ALA A 140 2.72 -22.73 11.94
CA ALA A 140 2.01 -23.24 10.77
C ALA A 140 2.59 -24.58 10.28
N PRO A 141 1.75 -25.54 9.89
CA PRO A 141 2.19 -26.83 9.35
C PRO A 141 2.63 -26.76 7.88
N MET A 142 3.14 -25.63 7.45
CA MET A 142 3.56 -25.35 6.07
C MET A 142 5.00 -24.81 6.04
N PRO A 143 5.73 -24.98 4.92
CA PRO A 143 7.06 -24.41 4.77
C PRO A 143 7.02 -22.88 4.81
N ARG A 144 8.08 -22.26 5.32
CA ARG A 144 8.19 -20.80 5.53
C ARG A 144 7.77 -19.97 4.31
N TRP A 145 8.18 -20.36 3.11
CA TRP A 145 7.82 -19.65 1.88
C TRP A 145 6.30 -19.63 1.63
N ALA A 146 5.61 -20.74 1.92
CA ALA A 146 4.16 -20.83 1.74
C ALA A 146 3.41 -19.99 2.79
N VAL A 147 3.86 -20.01 4.05
CA VAL A 147 3.31 -19.15 5.12
C VAL A 147 3.55 -17.69 4.79
N SER A 148 4.76 -17.33 4.35
CA SER A 148 5.09 -15.98 3.92
C SER A 148 4.19 -15.52 2.77
N PHE A 149 3.98 -16.37 1.75
CA PHE A 149 3.09 -16.03 0.64
C PHE A 149 1.65 -15.85 1.11
N THR A 150 1.08 -16.82 1.80
CA THR A 150 -0.36 -16.84 2.12
C THR A 150 -0.74 -15.84 3.20
N SER A 151 0.02 -15.79 4.31
CA SER A 151 -0.36 -15.04 5.50
C SER A 151 0.21 -13.63 5.55
N VAL A 152 1.45 -13.44 5.05
CA VAL A 152 2.11 -12.14 5.10
C VAL A 152 1.79 -11.28 3.87
N HIS A 153 1.66 -11.89 2.68
CA HIS A 153 1.50 -11.15 1.42
C HIS A 153 0.10 -11.25 0.83
N LEU A 154 -0.42 -12.47 0.62
CA LEU A 154 -1.70 -12.68 -0.06
C LEU A 154 -2.90 -12.20 0.78
N PHE A 155 -2.93 -12.49 2.07
CA PHE A 155 -4.03 -12.06 2.93
C PHE A 155 -4.15 -10.52 2.99
N PRO A 156 -3.09 -9.74 3.27
CA PRO A 156 -3.17 -8.29 3.19
C PRO A 156 -3.50 -7.77 1.79
N LEU A 157 -2.98 -8.41 0.71
CA LEU A 157 -3.35 -8.07 -0.66
C LEU A 157 -4.88 -8.10 -0.84
N ILE A 158 -5.53 -9.18 -0.42
CA ILE A 158 -6.98 -9.31 -0.56
C ILE A 158 -7.70 -8.23 0.24
N VAL A 159 -7.35 -8.05 1.51
CA VAL A 159 -8.00 -7.08 2.40
C VAL A 159 -7.83 -5.66 1.89
N VAL A 160 -6.61 -5.26 1.51
CA VAL A 160 -6.31 -3.90 1.04
C VAL A 160 -6.94 -3.65 -0.33
N THR A 161 -6.94 -4.64 -1.23
CA THR A 161 -7.59 -4.52 -2.53
C THR A 161 -9.10 -4.31 -2.37
N LEU A 162 -9.76 -5.13 -1.56
CA LEU A 162 -11.20 -4.98 -1.29
C LEU A 162 -11.51 -3.63 -0.65
N GLY A 163 -10.70 -3.18 0.32
CA GLY A 163 -10.82 -1.85 0.95
C GLY A 163 -10.58 -0.69 -0.02
N SER A 164 -9.85 -0.90 -1.11
CA SER A 164 -9.55 0.13 -2.11
C SER A 164 -10.56 0.17 -3.28
N ILE A 165 -11.42 -0.85 -3.44
CA ILE A 165 -12.46 -0.86 -4.49
C ILE A 165 -13.35 0.40 -4.47
N PRO A 166 -13.81 0.92 -3.31
CA PRO A 166 -14.60 2.15 -3.28
C PRO A 166 -13.89 3.36 -3.91
N MET A 167 -12.56 3.45 -3.82
CA MET A 167 -11.79 4.52 -4.49
C MET A 167 -11.90 4.41 -6.01
N ALA A 168 -11.76 3.19 -6.56
CA ALA A 168 -11.91 2.93 -7.99
C ALA A 168 -13.34 3.20 -8.49
N VAL A 169 -14.35 2.86 -7.68
CA VAL A 169 -15.76 3.16 -7.99
C VAL A 169 -16.00 4.66 -8.01
N ILE A 170 -15.52 5.40 -7.01
CA ILE A 170 -15.62 6.87 -6.98
C ILE A 170 -14.94 7.48 -8.20
N ALA A 171 -13.77 6.96 -8.58
CA ALA A 171 -13.02 7.43 -9.73
C ALA A 171 -13.75 7.21 -11.06
N SER A 172 -14.55 6.14 -11.17
CA SER A 172 -15.30 5.78 -12.39
C SER A 172 -16.61 6.55 -12.58
N HIS A 173 -17.09 7.27 -11.56
CA HIS A 173 -18.41 7.91 -11.60
C HIS A 173 -18.28 9.44 -11.56
N SER A 174 -18.70 10.09 -12.64
CA SER A 174 -18.61 11.56 -12.81
C SER A 174 -19.94 12.32 -12.56
N GLY A 175 -21.05 11.62 -12.41
CA GLY A 175 -22.39 12.21 -12.54
C GLY A 175 -22.96 12.96 -11.33
N ARG A 176 -22.28 13.02 -10.17
CA ARG A 176 -22.83 13.66 -8.97
C ARG A 176 -21.94 14.81 -8.49
N SER A 177 -22.54 15.96 -8.23
CA SER A 177 -21.87 17.09 -7.60
C SER A 177 -21.39 16.76 -6.19
N PHE A 178 -20.31 17.42 -5.76
CA PHE A 178 -19.82 17.35 -4.39
C PHE A 178 -20.85 17.95 -3.43
N GLY A 179 -21.18 17.25 -2.35
CA GLY A 179 -22.26 17.63 -1.45
C GLY A 179 -21.98 17.35 0.04
N VAL A 180 -22.99 17.53 0.86
CA VAL A 180 -22.88 17.40 2.34
C VAL A 180 -22.36 16.05 2.77
N LEU A 181 -22.73 14.95 2.11
CA LEU A 181 -22.25 13.61 2.44
C LEU A 181 -20.75 13.46 2.17
N ASP A 182 -20.23 14.13 1.15
CA ASP A 182 -18.80 14.13 0.84
C ASP A 182 -18.02 14.91 1.91
N VAL A 183 -18.55 16.03 2.39
CA VAL A 183 -17.97 16.79 3.51
C VAL A 183 -17.94 15.93 4.78
N LEU A 184 -19.04 15.26 5.11
CA LEU A 184 -19.09 14.38 6.28
C LEU A 184 -18.07 13.23 6.17
N ALA A 185 -17.93 12.62 4.98
CA ALA A 185 -16.95 11.57 4.74
C ALA A 185 -15.51 12.08 4.96
N VAL A 186 -15.18 13.28 4.47
CA VAL A 186 -13.87 13.92 4.69
C VAL A 186 -13.63 14.17 6.18
N VAL A 187 -14.61 14.70 6.89
CA VAL A 187 -14.50 14.95 8.35
C VAL A 187 -14.25 13.66 9.11
N ILE A 188 -14.99 12.59 8.78
CA ILE A 188 -14.79 11.28 9.42
C ILE A 188 -13.39 10.74 9.11
N ALA A 189 -12.94 10.81 7.87
CA ALA A 189 -11.61 10.36 7.46
C ALA A 189 -10.50 11.11 8.19
N LEU A 190 -10.56 12.44 8.23
CA LEU A 190 -9.58 13.29 8.93
C LEU A 190 -9.58 13.07 10.44
N THR A 191 -10.75 12.82 11.02
CA THR A 191 -10.88 12.46 12.44
C THR A 191 -10.18 11.13 12.72
N GLY A 192 -10.35 10.13 11.83
CA GLY A 192 -9.63 8.86 11.91
C GLY A 192 -8.11 9.04 11.82
N VAL A 193 -7.65 9.87 10.87
CA VAL A 193 -6.23 10.21 10.76
C VAL A 193 -5.72 10.87 12.04
N ALA A 194 -6.44 11.79 12.65
CA ALA A 194 -6.06 12.45 13.89
C ALA A 194 -6.08 11.52 15.12
N ALA A 195 -7.04 10.59 15.20
CA ALA A 195 -7.19 9.66 16.32
C ALA A 195 -5.99 8.72 16.48
N VAL A 196 -5.42 8.24 15.37
CA VAL A 196 -4.20 7.41 15.35
C VAL A 196 -2.98 8.15 15.95
N CYS A 197 -3.04 9.51 16.19
CA CYS A 197 -2.00 10.31 16.83
C CYS A 197 -1.72 9.97 18.32
N ARG A 198 -2.61 9.26 18.97
CA ARG A 198 -2.59 9.11 20.43
C ARG A 198 -2.21 7.71 20.92
N SER A 199 -1.90 6.81 20.01
CA SER A 199 -1.40 5.46 20.30
C SER A 199 0.08 5.35 19.95
#